data_a59b6e860ab8cd40d14274438d4ec009
#
_entry.id   a59b6e860ab8cd40d14274438d4ec009
#
_cell.length_a   1.000
_cell.length_b   1.000
_cell.length_c   1.000
_cell.angle_alpha   90.00
_cell.angle_beta   90.00
_cell.angle_gamma   90.00
#
_symmetry.space_group_name_H-M   'P 1'
#
loop_
_entity.id
_entity.type
_entity.pdbx_description
1 polymer ?
#
loop_
_entity_poly.entity_id
_entity_poly.type
_entity_poly.pdbx_seq_one_letter_code
_entity_poly.pdbx_strand_id
1 'polypeptide(L)'
;MGNLSLVTIVIIAANALISFKGFGDYGFFERYKFNVGGIKRGEQIRLFSAGFLHVDMTHLIFNMLTLYFFANVVIAYLGSFNFIIIYVASLLLGNLLSLY
;
A
#
# COMPACT_ATOMS: atom_id res chain seq x y z
N MET A 1 10.48 -1.50 22.62
CA MET A 1 9.72 -1.66 21.43
C MET A 1 8.68 -2.74 21.63
N GLY A 2 7.65 -2.49 21.78
CA GLY A 2 6.70 -3.47 22.09
C GLY A 2 6.29 -4.31 20.92
N ASN A 3 5.14 -4.81 21.07
CA ASN A 3 4.56 -5.68 20.09
C ASN A 3 4.12 -4.87 18.89
N LEU A 4 4.13 -5.51 17.73
CA LEU A 4 3.49 -4.96 16.57
C LEU A 4 2.00 -4.85 16.82
N SER A 5 1.43 -3.74 16.39
CA SER A 5 0.00 -3.58 16.39
C SER A 5 -0.63 -4.57 15.41
N LEU A 6 -1.80 -5.08 15.73
CA LEU A 6 -2.54 -5.95 14.82
C LEU A 6 -2.79 -5.26 13.49
N VAL A 7 -3.11 -3.97 13.54
CA VAL A 7 -3.34 -3.19 12.32
C VAL A 7 -2.09 -3.18 11.43
N THR A 8 -0.92 -2.95 12.02
CA THR A 8 0.33 -2.94 11.27
C THR A 8 0.59 -4.30 10.63
N ILE A 9 0.38 -5.38 11.40
CA ILE A 9 0.57 -6.73 10.88
C ILE A 9 -0.34 -7.00 9.70
N VAL A 10 -1.61 -6.62 9.81
CA VAL A 10 -2.58 -6.84 8.74
C VAL A 10 -2.20 -6.08 7.47
N ILE A 11 -1.79 -4.81 7.62
CA ILE A 11 -1.41 -4.00 6.47
C ILE A 11 -0.15 -4.56 5.81
N ILE A 12 0.85 -4.95 6.59
CA ILE A 12 2.06 -5.55 6.05
C ILE A 12 1.74 -6.85 5.33
N ALA A 13 0.90 -7.69 5.94
CA ALA A 13 0.51 -8.96 5.34
C ALA A 13 -0.24 -8.73 4.02
N ALA A 14 -1.14 -7.76 3.98
CA ALA A 14 -1.88 -7.46 2.75
C ALA A 14 -0.94 -7.01 1.64
N ASN A 15 0.01 -6.12 1.96
CA ASN A 15 1.00 -5.68 0.99
C ASN A 15 1.84 -6.85 0.48
N ALA A 16 2.32 -7.70 1.39
CA ALA A 16 3.15 -8.82 1.01
C ALA A 16 2.39 -9.82 0.13
N LEU A 17 1.18 -10.18 0.53
CA LEU A 17 0.40 -11.17 -0.21
C LEU A 17 0.01 -10.66 -1.60
N ILE A 18 -0.43 -9.41 -1.69
CA ILE A 18 -0.82 -8.83 -2.97
C ILE A 18 0.39 -8.67 -3.88
N SER A 19 1.53 -8.23 -3.34
CA SER A 19 2.74 -8.09 -4.13
C SER A 19 3.27 -9.44 -4.60
N PHE A 20 3.25 -10.46 -3.74
CA PHE A 20 3.68 -11.81 -4.15
C PHE A 20 2.77 -12.35 -5.24
N LYS A 21 1.47 -12.11 -5.15
CA LYS A 21 0.55 -12.47 -6.23
C LYS A 21 0.95 -11.80 -7.53
N GLY A 22 1.28 -10.50 -7.47
CA GLY A 22 1.71 -9.75 -8.64
C GLY A 22 3.03 -10.23 -9.22
N PHE A 23 3.96 -10.66 -8.37
CA PHE A 23 5.25 -11.18 -8.83
C PHE A 23 5.08 -12.46 -9.64
N GLY A 24 4.12 -13.30 -9.25
CA GLY A 24 3.88 -14.59 -9.88
C GLY A 24 2.79 -14.61 -10.94
N ASP A 25 2.09 -13.50 -11.13
CA ASP A 25 0.94 -13.43 -12.04
C ASP A 25 0.96 -12.10 -12.77
N TYR A 26 1.52 -12.12 -13.99
CA TYR A 26 1.67 -10.92 -14.80
C TYR A 26 0.32 -10.26 -15.08
N GLY A 27 -0.71 -11.04 -15.38
CA GLY A 27 -2.03 -10.50 -15.66
C GLY A 27 -2.63 -9.78 -14.47
N PHE A 28 -2.45 -10.32 -13.29
CA PHE A 28 -2.90 -9.68 -12.07
C PHE A 28 -2.17 -8.35 -11.85
N PHE A 29 -0.84 -8.33 -11.99
CA PHE A 29 -0.05 -7.13 -11.83
C PHE A 29 -0.48 -6.06 -12.82
N GLU A 30 -0.63 -6.42 -14.10
CA GLU A 30 -1.01 -5.47 -15.15
C GLU A 30 -2.39 -4.91 -14.94
N ARG A 31 -3.31 -5.69 -14.37
CA ARG A 31 -4.68 -5.25 -14.14
C ARG A 31 -4.80 -4.23 -13.02
N TYR A 32 -3.98 -4.37 -11.98
CA TYR A 32 -4.16 -3.59 -10.75
C TYR A 32 -3.06 -2.58 -10.47
N LYS A 33 -1.99 -2.56 -11.25
CA LYS A 33 -0.92 -1.58 -11.07
C LYS A 33 -1.41 -0.18 -11.41
N PHE A 34 -0.65 0.81 -10.99
CA PHE A 34 -0.93 2.19 -11.35
C PHE A 34 -0.79 2.36 -12.87
N ASN A 35 -1.86 2.86 -13.49
CA ASN A 35 -1.89 3.03 -14.94
C ASN A 35 -2.79 4.22 -15.24
N VAL A 36 -2.17 5.31 -15.70
CA VAL A 36 -2.88 6.57 -15.93
C VAL A 36 -4.01 6.38 -16.94
N GLY A 37 -3.74 5.70 -18.05
CA GLY A 37 -4.76 5.46 -19.07
C GLY A 37 -5.95 4.67 -18.54
N GLY A 38 -5.67 3.61 -17.77
CA GLY A 38 -6.71 2.80 -17.19
C GLY A 38 -7.57 3.59 -16.21
N ILE A 39 -6.94 4.38 -15.34
CA ILE A 39 -7.66 5.18 -14.37
C ILE A 39 -8.56 6.20 -15.06
N LYS A 40 -8.06 6.84 -16.11
CA LYS A 40 -8.84 7.83 -16.87
C LYS A 40 -9.98 7.19 -17.64
N ARG A 41 -9.89 5.90 -17.97
CA ARG A 41 -10.97 5.16 -18.61
C ARG A 41 -12.03 4.68 -17.62
N GLY A 42 -11.85 4.93 -16.32
CA GLY A 42 -12.80 4.54 -15.30
C GLY A 42 -12.36 3.40 -14.39
N GLU A 43 -11.16 2.88 -14.56
CA GLU A 43 -10.62 1.80 -13.73
C GLU A 43 -10.07 2.37 -12.43
N GLN A 44 -10.95 2.97 -11.65
CA GLN A 44 -10.55 3.73 -10.47
C GLN A 44 -10.05 2.86 -9.32
N ILE A 45 -10.35 1.55 -9.36
CA ILE A 45 -9.81 0.62 -8.36
C ILE A 45 -8.28 0.67 -8.33
N ARG A 46 -7.65 1.03 -9.44
CA ARG A 46 -6.19 1.13 -9.51
C ARG A 46 -5.62 2.21 -8.60
N LEU A 47 -6.43 3.21 -8.25
CA LEU A 47 -5.98 4.23 -7.28
C LEU A 47 -5.73 3.63 -5.91
N PHE A 48 -6.46 2.58 -5.56
CA PHE A 48 -6.33 1.91 -4.28
C PHE A 48 -5.37 0.71 -4.38
N SER A 49 -5.62 -0.17 -5.35
CA SER A 49 -4.87 -1.42 -5.46
C SER A 49 -3.39 -1.20 -5.75
N ALA A 50 -3.05 -0.15 -6.49
CA ALA A 50 -1.66 0.14 -6.81
C ALA A 50 -0.82 0.40 -5.56
N GLY A 51 -1.44 0.86 -4.48
CA GLY A 51 -0.73 1.10 -3.24
C GLY A 51 -0.21 -0.15 -2.56
N PHE A 52 -0.75 -1.31 -2.93
CA PHE A 52 -0.35 -2.60 -2.35
C PHE A 52 0.55 -3.40 -3.28
N LEU A 53 0.73 -2.95 -4.53
CA LEU A 53 1.57 -3.65 -5.49
C LEU A 53 2.95 -3.03 -5.56
N HIS A 54 3.97 -3.87 -5.51
CA HIS A 54 5.35 -3.43 -5.61
C HIS A 54 5.99 -4.08 -6.82
N VAL A 55 6.91 -3.35 -7.45
CA VAL A 55 7.54 -3.80 -8.69
C VAL A 55 8.43 -5.00 -8.44
N ASP A 56 9.17 -4.98 -7.33
CA ASP A 56 10.09 -6.05 -7.02
C ASP A 56 10.24 -6.21 -5.50
N MET A 57 11.00 -7.23 -5.11
CA MET A 57 11.20 -7.57 -3.70
C MET A 57 11.91 -6.46 -2.93
N THR A 58 12.86 -5.77 -3.56
CA THR A 58 13.58 -4.69 -2.91
C THR A 58 12.64 -3.56 -2.50
N HIS A 59 11.77 -3.14 -3.40
CA HIS A 59 10.78 -2.11 -3.11
C HIS A 59 9.84 -2.56 -2.01
N LEU A 60 9.38 -3.82 -2.06
CA LEU A 60 8.48 -4.34 -1.04
C LEU A 60 9.14 -4.31 0.34
N ILE A 61 10.37 -4.78 0.43
CA ILE A 61 11.07 -4.84 1.72
C ILE A 61 11.29 -3.43 2.27
N PHE A 62 11.78 -2.51 1.44
CA PHE A 62 12.01 -1.14 1.88
C PHE A 62 10.73 -0.47 2.37
N ASN A 63 9.64 -0.66 1.63
CA ASN A 63 8.37 -0.04 2.02
C ASN A 63 7.82 -0.65 3.29
N MET A 64 7.97 -1.96 3.48
CA MET A 64 7.47 -2.60 4.70
C MET A 64 8.29 -2.21 5.92
N LEU A 65 9.60 -2.06 5.77
CA LEU A 65 10.42 -1.56 6.88
C LEU A 65 10.05 -0.13 7.26
N THR A 66 9.89 0.73 6.26
CA THR A 66 9.47 2.12 6.49
C THR A 66 8.12 2.16 7.16
N LEU A 67 7.19 1.36 6.67
CA LEU A 67 5.86 1.29 7.24
C LEU A 67 5.89 0.82 8.69
N TYR A 68 6.70 -0.19 8.98
CA TYR A 68 6.82 -0.73 10.33
C TYR A 68 7.27 0.36 11.31
N PHE A 69 8.35 1.06 10.99
CA PHE A 69 8.86 2.10 11.87
C PHE A 69 7.90 3.28 11.98
N PHE A 70 7.33 3.69 10.86
CA PHE A 70 6.41 4.83 10.84
C PHE A 70 5.12 4.52 11.60
N ALA A 71 4.60 3.31 11.42
CA ALA A 71 3.36 2.90 12.06
C ALA A 71 3.48 2.92 13.58
N ASN A 72 4.60 2.45 14.11
CA ASN A 72 4.80 2.44 15.56
C ASN A 72 4.69 3.85 16.15
N VAL A 73 5.28 4.84 15.48
CA VAL A 73 5.24 6.23 15.95
C VAL A 73 3.82 6.79 15.83
N VAL A 74 3.19 6.61 14.68
CA VAL A 74 1.87 7.18 14.43
C VAL A 74 0.83 6.56 15.37
N ILE A 75 0.87 5.24 15.53
CA ILE A 75 -0.09 4.57 16.41
C ILE A 75 0.10 4.97 17.86
N ALA A 76 1.35 5.17 18.27
CA ALA A 76 1.64 5.58 19.65
C ALA A 76 1.02 6.96 19.96
N TYR A 77 1.03 7.86 19.00
CA TYR A 77 0.53 9.22 19.22
C TYR A 77 -0.94 9.41 18.83
N LEU A 78 -1.42 8.70 17.82
CA LEU A 78 -2.74 8.96 17.24
C LEU A 78 -3.70 7.78 17.29
N GLY A 79 -3.20 6.59 17.64
CA GLY A 79 -4.02 5.39 17.71
C GLY A 79 -4.16 4.67 16.39
N SER A 80 -4.60 3.41 16.47
CA SER A 80 -4.67 2.53 15.30
C SER A 80 -5.70 2.99 14.28
N PHE A 81 -6.86 3.47 14.74
CA PHE A 81 -7.90 3.92 13.82
C PHE A 81 -7.42 5.11 12.98
N ASN A 82 -6.81 6.08 13.63
CA ASN A 82 -6.27 7.24 12.92
C ASN A 82 -5.14 6.85 11.99
N PHE A 83 -4.33 5.88 12.37
CA PHE A 83 -3.29 5.37 11.49
C PHE A 83 -3.87 4.79 10.20
N ILE A 84 -4.95 4.03 10.29
CA ILE A 84 -5.60 3.47 9.10
C ILE A 84 -6.08 4.60 8.19
N ILE A 85 -6.70 5.62 8.75
CA ILE A 85 -7.18 6.76 7.97
C ILE A 85 -6.02 7.44 7.26
N ILE A 86 -4.94 7.71 7.97
CA ILE A 86 -3.77 8.35 7.40
C ILE A 86 -3.15 7.49 6.30
N TYR A 87 -3.05 6.19 6.53
CA TYR A 87 -2.48 5.26 5.57
C TYR A 87 -3.28 5.27 4.27
N VAL A 88 -4.60 5.08 4.36
CA VAL A 88 -5.46 5.03 3.18
C VAL A 88 -5.51 6.39 2.47
N ALA A 89 -5.63 7.47 3.23
CA ALA A 89 -5.66 8.82 2.66
C ALA A 89 -4.37 9.13 1.92
N SER A 90 -3.22 8.80 2.50
CA SER A 90 -1.92 9.06 1.88
C SER A 90 -1.76 8.26 0.60
N LEU A 91 -2.18 7.01 0.62
CA LEU A 91 -2.12 6.13 -0.55
C LEU A 91 -2.97 6.70 -1.70
N LEU A 92 -4.21 7.05 -1.40
CA LEU A 92 -5.13 7.57 -2.43
C LEU A 92 -4.69 8.92 -2.95
N LEU A 93 -4.29 9.84 -2.05
CA LEU A 93 -3.85 11.17 -2.46
C LEU A 93 -2.57 11.11 -3.25
N GLY A 94 -1.63 10.27 -2.86
CA GLY A 94 -0.39 10.09 -3.61
C GLY A 94 -0.66 9.63 -5.02
N ASN A 95 -1.55 8.65 -5.19
CA ASN A 95 -1.89 8.15 -6.52
C ASN A 95 -2.68 9.17 -7.33
N LEU A 96 -3.59 9.92 -6.69
CA LEU A 96 -4.30 10.98 -7.39
C LEU A 96 -3.37 12.06 -7.89
N LEU A 97 -2.43 12.50 -7.07
CA LEU A 97 -1.46 13.52 -7.47
C LEU A 97 -0.56 13.02 -8.59
N SER A 98 -0.29 11.73 -8.64
CA SER A 98 0.53 11.15 -9.71
C SER A 98 -0.16 11.14 -11.07
N LEU A 99 -1.47 11.40 -11.12
CA LEU A 99 -2.18 11.54 -12.39
C LEU A 99 -1.85 12.86 -13.11
N TYR A 100 -1.34 13.82 -12.39
CA TYR A 100 -0.99 15.13 -12.93
C TYR A 100 0.52 15.27 -13.01
#